data_0438118f897c5f27efe2eb3e8ef96e46
#
_entry.id   0438118f897c5f27efe2eb3e8ef96e46
#
_cell.length_a   1.000
_cell.length_b   1.000
_cell.length_c   1.000
_cell.angle_alpha   90.00
_cell.angle_beta   90.00
_cell.angle_gamma   90.00
#
_symmetry.space_group_name_H-M   'P 1'
#
loop_
_entity.id
_entity.type
_entity.pdbx_description
1 polymer ?
#
loop_
_entity_poly.entity_id
_entity_poly.type
_entity_poly.pdbx_seq_one_letter_code
_entity_poly.pdbx_strand_id
1 'polypeptide(L)'
;MPPGLELDRRTLRTMAIAFVLLATFTIHRLYFAAPTGPALDLLVLSGDTMGTTWEVRIAGEDLDESLRKQAQAMIEQRLAEIDLWFSTWRPDSEISRFNASRTTEPFDVSSPTAELVSFSIELCKWSSGAFDVTIGPLVARWGFGAGAQIANPPDQAEIDAYLSRTGAEIIHVGRGNPKNGGFLHKFDPAVEIDLSAVAPGYAADHVAAGLFELGRTDFLVEIGGEIYAAGHRPDGKPWRVAIEEPVEEARQIHSVVELSDQGLATSGDYRAYYMDDGRRVSHTIDPRTGRPIENGMASATIIAPTATQADAFATAVMVLGADEGLALAEQWKLAAMTLTRNADGGLTEARNALYPDPLDPALDPVPDVPLDAAIDSPLETTGTMHP
;
A
#
# COMPACT_ATOMS: atom_id res chain seq x y z
N MET A 1 21.90 77.26 -0.90
CA MET A 1 21.18 75.98 -0.61
C MET A 1 20.42 75.60 -1.90
N PRO A 2 20.62 74.42 -2.47
CA PRO A 2 19.86 74.04 -3.62
C PRO A 2 18.43 73.75 -3.18
N PRO A 3 17.42 73.99 -4.07
CA PRO A 3 15.99 73.71 -3.74
C PRO A 3 15.76 72.21 -3.54
N GLY A 4 15.05 71.88 -2.47
CA GLY A 4 14.67 70.52 -2.16
C GLY A 4 13.78 69.94 -3.25
N LEU A 5 14.05 68.72 -3.72
CA LEU A 5 13.18 67.94 -4.57
C LEU A 5 11.89 67.60 -3.82
N GLU A 6 10.85 68.37 -4.00
CA GLU A 6 9.51 67.95 -3.58
C GLU A 6 8.98 66.93 -4.59
N LEU A 7 9.01 65.68 -4.19
CA LEU A 7 8.35 64.59 -4.96
C LEU A 7 6.83 64.77 -4.87
N ASP A 8 6.16 64.85 -6.00
CA ASP A 8 4.72 64.94 -6.04
C ASP A 8 4.04 63.64 -5.54
N ARG A 9 2.78 63.75 -5.08
CA ARG A 9 2.02 62.61 -4.52
C ARG A 9 1.82 61.48 -5.53
N ARG A 10 1.89 61.71 -6.82
CA ARG A 10 1.79 60.70 -7.88
C ARG A 10 3.08 59.86 -7.93
N THR A 11 4.22 60.56 -7.97
CA THR A 11 5.55 59.93 -7.98
C THR A 11 5.76 59.08 -6.72
N LEU A 12 5.38 59.59 -5.53
CA LEU A 12 5.44 58.80 -4.28
C LEU A 12 4.55 57.54 -4.32
N ARG A 13 3.35 57.62 -4.87
CA ARG A 13 2.47 56.43 -5.05
C ARG A 13 3.03 55.42 -6.01
N THR A 14 3.60 55.86 -7.12
CA THR A 14 4.21 54.95 -8.14
C THR A 14 5.44 54.25 -7.56
N MET A 15 6.29 54.97 -6.77
CA MET A 15 7.43 54.37 -6.10
C MET A 15 7.01 53.38 -5.00
N ALA A 16 5.95 53.66 -4.24
CA ALA A 16 5.41 52.76 -3.24
C ALA A 16 4.86 51.44 -3.87
N ILE A 17 4.13 51.55 -4.98
CA ILE A 17 3.63 50.39 -5.72
C ILE A 17 4.79 49.58 -6.29
N ALA A 18 5.78 50.22 -6.92
CA ALA A 18 6.96 49.52 -7.44
C ALA A 18 7.76 48.83 -6.31
N PHE A 19 7.88 49.43 -5.15
CA PHE A 19 8.53 48.83 -3.99
C PHE A 19 7.76 47.61 -3.45
N VAL A 20 6.45 47.71 -3.36
CA VAL A 20 5.59 46.57 -2.94
C VAL A 20 5.68 45.40 -3.95
N LEU A 21 5.66 45.70 -5.26
CA LEU A 21 5.82 44.66 -6.29
C LEU A 21 7.21 44.05 -6.26
N LEU A 22 8.25 44.82 -6.04
CA LEU A 22 9.64 44.33 -5.91
C LEU A 22 9.80 43.50 -4.64
N ALA A 23 9.22 43.93 -3.52
CA ALA A 23 9.26 43.20 -2.26
C ALA A 23 8.48 41.89 -2.35
N THR A 24 7.27 41.89 -2.96
CA THR A 24 6.50 40.66 -3.21
C THR A 24 7.23 39.71 -4.15
N PHE A 25 7.84 40.22 -5.22
CA PHE A 25 8.62 39.41 -6.17
C PHE A 25 9.87 38.82 -5.48
N THR A 26 10.55 39.61 -4.63
CA THR A 26 11.73 39.15 -3.88
C THR A 26 11.34 38.12 -2.80
N ILE A 27 10.25 38.35 -2.08
CA ILE A 27 9.71 37.39 -1.11
C ILE A 27 9.28 36.09 -1.84
N HIS A 28 8.54 36.20 -2.93
CA HIS A 28 8.16 35.04 -3.75
C HIS A 28 9.41 34.26 -4.22
N ARG A 29 10.45 34.97 -4.69
CA ARG A 29 11.70 34.35 -5.14
C ARG A 29 12.51 33.72 -4.02
N LEU A 30 12.48 34.26 -2.79
CA LEU A 30 13.19 33.74 -1.61
C LEU A 30 12.46 32.56 -0.97
N TYR A 31 11.12 32.54 -1.02
CA TYR A 31 10.30 31.50 -0.37
C TYR A 31 9.79 30.41 -1.34
N PHE A 32 9.73 30.72 -2.64
CA PHE A 32 9.22 29.81 -3.69
C PHE A 32 10.24 29.55 -4.81
N ALA A 33 11.47 30.03 -4.70
CA ALA A 33 12.53 29.59 -5.60
C ALA A 33 12.79 28.10 -5.27
N ALA A 34 12.59 27.25 -6.26
CA ALA A 34 13.09 25.87 -6.17
C ALA A 34 14.56 25.90 -5.75
N PRO A 35 15.01 24.96 -4.91
CA PRO A 35 16.42 24.88 -4.52
C PRO A 35 17.27 24.83 -5.80
N THR A 36 18.18 25.83 -5.96
CA THR A 36 19.09 25.94 -7.11
C THR A 36 20.33 25.07 -6.92
N GLY A 37 20.19 23.95 -6.24
CA GLY A 37 21.20 22.90 -6.24
C GLY A 37 21.25 22.20 -7.60
N PRO A 38 22.38 21.59 -8.00
CA PRO A 38 22.39 20.70 -9.12
C PRO A 38 21.27 19.65 -8.92
N ALA A 39 20.51 19.36 -9.96
CA ALA A 39 19.54 18.26 -9.90
C ALA A 39 20.31 16.99 -9.52
N LEU A 40 19.85 16.29 -8.49
CA LEU A 40 20.42 15.00 -8.12
C LEU A 40 20.18 13.98 -9.23
N ASP A 41 21.06 13.02 -9.35
CA ASP A 41 20.87 11.89 -10.27
C ASP A 41 19.76 10.96 -9.73
N LEU A 42 19.23 10.12 -10.60
CA LEU A 42 18.22 9.11 -10.27
C LEU A 42 18.71 7.72 -10.73
N LEU A 43 18.81 6.81 -9.78
CA LEU A 43 19.03 5.39 -10.05
C LEU A 43 17.68 4.64 -9.97
N VAL A 44 17.34 3.90 -11.02
CA VAL A 44 16.14 3.06 -11.05
C VAL A 44 16.56 1.59 -11.12
N LEU A 45 15.97 0.78 -10.25
CA LEU A 45 16.13 -0.68 -10.17
C LEU A 45 14.74 -1.31 -10.22
N SER A 46 14.61 -2.46 -10.86
CA SER A 46 13.31 -3.17 -10.94
C SER A 46 13.53 -4.67 -11.11
N GLY A 47 12.47 -5.44 -10.85
CA GLY A 47 12.47 -6.89 -11.00
C GLY A 47 11.13 -7.50 -10.61
N ASP A 48 11.10 -8.83 -10.53
CA ASP A 48 9.91 -9.60 -10.18
C ASP A 48 10.00 -10.13 -8.74
N THR A 49 8.86 -10.18 -8.03
CA THR A 49 8.75 -10.76 -6.70
C THR A 49 7.30 -11.13 -6.38
N MET A 50 7.06 -12.16 -5.55
CA MET A 50 5.73 -12.51 -5.00
C MET A 50 4.59 -12.57 -6.04
N GLY A 51 4.91 -12.95 -7.29
CA GLY A 51 3.93 -12.97 -8.40
C GLY A 51 3.56 -11.59 -8.96
N THR A 52 4.32 -10.55 -8.62
CA THR A 52 4.20 -9.17 -9.09
C THR A 52 5.58 -8.59 -9.42
N THR A 53 5.66 -7.28 -9.60
CA THR A 53 6.91 -6.55 -9.85
C THR A 53 7.30 -5.68 -8.68
N TRP A 54 8.55 -5.24 -8.66
CA TRP A 54 9.03 -4.19 -7.78
C TRP A 54 9.84 -3.15 -8.56
N GLU A 55 9.78 -1.90 -8.10
CA GLU A 55 10.61 -0.81 -8.58
C GLU A 55 11.15 0.01 -7.41
N VAL A 56 12.44 0.33 -7.46
CA VAL A 56 13.10 1.19 -6.48
C VAL A 56 13.79 2.33 -7.20
N ARG A 57 13.52 3.55 -6.77
CA ARG A 57 14.13 4.79 -7.26
C ARG A 57 14.94 5.42 -6.16
N ILE A 58 16.21 5.67 -6.40
CA ILE A 58 17.14 6.28 -5.44
C ILE A 58 17.62 7.60 -6.04
N ALA A 59 17.36 8.71 -5.35
CA ALA A 59 17.88 10.02 -5.70
C ALA A 59 19.15 10.31 -4.89
N GLY A 60 20.10 11.02 -5.48
CA GLY A 60 21.31 11.41 -4.75
C GLY A 60 22.51 11.67 -5.63
N GLU A 61 23.63 11.86 -4.98
CA GLU A 61 24.96 11.89 -5.60
C GLU A 61 25.61 10.50 -5.54
N ASP A 62 26.65 10.27 -6.32
CA ASP A 62 27.43 9.03 -6.35
C ASP A 62 26.60 7.76 -6.63
N LEU A 63 25.65 7.85 -7.56
CA LEU A 63 24.84 6.73 -8.03
C LEU A 63 25.63 5.88 -9.06
N ASP A 64 26.76 5.36 -8.62
CA ASP A 64 27.67 4.59 -9.48
C ASP A 64 27.26 3.10 -9.63
N GLU A 65 28.00 2.37 -10.46
CA GLU A 65 27.76 0.94 -10.70
C GLU A 65 28.00 0.08 -9.45
N SER A 66 28.80 0.54 -8.50
CA SER A 66 29.04 -0.16 -7.23
C SER A 66 27.79 -0.10 -6.35
N LEU A 67 27.21 1.09 -6.20
CA LEU A 67 25.96 1.28 -5.48
C LEU A 67 24.82 0.50 -6.15
N ARG A 68 24.71 0.55 -7.49
CA ARG A 68 23.70 -0.21 -8.24
C ARG A 68 23.73 -1.68 -7.86
N LYS A 69 24.91 -2.32 -7.88
CA LYS A 69 25.07 -3.74 -7.52
C LYS A 69 24.78 -4.03 -6.07
N GLN A 70 25.18 -3.14 -5.15
CA GLN A 70 24.91 -3.30 -3.72
C GLN A 70 23.42 -3.18 -3.42
N ALA A 71 22.75 -2.16 -3.98
CA ALA A 71 21.33 -1.97 -3.79
C ALA A 71 20.51 -3.12 -4.40
N GLN A 72 20.82 -3.53 -5.63
CA GLN A 72 20.16 -4.68 -6.27
C GLN A 72 20.27 -5.94 -5.42
N ALA A 73 21.47 -6.30 -4.98
CA ALA A 73 21.70 -7.49 -4.17
C ALA A 73 21.00 -7.42 -2.80
N MET A 74 20.98 -6.25 -2.17
CA MET A 74 20.27 -6.02 -0.91
C MET A 74 18.76 -6.17 -1.11
N ILE A 75 18.17 -5.56 -2.17
CA ILE A 75 16.75 -5.66 -2.48
C ILE A 75 16.36 -7.12 -2.70
N GLU A 76 17.06 -7.83 -3.58
CA GLU A 76 16.80 -9.25 -3.88
C GLU A 76 16.90 -10.13 -2.63
N GLN A 77 17.87 -9.87 -1.76
CA GLN A 77 18.00 -10.58 -0.49
C GLN A 77 16.80 -10.32 0.42
N ARG A 78 16.38 -9.05 0.59
CA ARG A 78 15.24 -8.68 1.45
C ARG A 78 13.94 -9.30 0.95
N LEU A 79 13.72 -9.30 -0.37
CA LEU A 79 12.54 -9.93 -0.97
C LEU A 79 12.55 -11.46 -0.82
N ALA A 80 13.73 -12.10 -0.94
CA ALA A 80 13.85 -13.53 -0.67
C ALA A 80 13.58 -13.89 0.81
N GLU A 81 13.94 -13.03 1.76
CA GLU A 81 13.60 -13.17 3.17
C GLU A 81 12.08 -13.12 3.39
N ILE A 82 11.36 -12.16 2.75
CA ILE A 82 9.90 -12.07 2.79
C ILE A 82 9.24 -13.35 2.30
N ASP A 83 9.71 -13.88 1.20
CA ASP A 83 9.20 -15.14 0.62
C ASP A 83 9.39 -16.33 1.56
N LEU A 84 10.54 -16.40 2.24
CA LEU A 84 10.82 -17.43 3.24
C LEU A 84 9.96 -17.30 4.51
N TRP A 85 9.55 -16.10 4.86
CA TRP A 85 8.73 -15.88 6.05
C TRP A 85 7.24 -16.03 5.76
N PHE A 86 6.71 -15.41 4.70
CA PHE A 86 5.28 -15.14 4.58
C PHE A 86 4.58 -15.87 3.43
N SER A 87 5.30 -16.43 2.46
CA SER A 87 4.68 -17.02 1.27
C SER A 87 3.79 -18.22 1.61
N THR A 88 2.56 -18.19 1.12
CA THR A 88 1.64 -19.36 1.16
C THR A 88 1.82 -20.29 -0.04
N TRP A 89 2.59 -19.87 -1.06
CA TRP A 89 2.89 -20.64 -2.27
C TRP A 89 4.14 -21.51 -2.11
N ARG A 90 5.00 -21.13 -1.22
CA ARG A 90 6.29 -21.74 -0.97
C ARG A 90 6.18 -22.71 0.22
N PRO A 91 6.34 -24.04 0.03
CA PRO A 91 6.08 -25.02 1.09
C PRO A 91 7.08 -24.96 2.26
N ASP A 92 8.27 -24.41 2.04
CA ASP A 92 9.34 -24.27 3.02
C ASP A 92 9.32 -22.92 3.78
N SER A 93 8.38 -22.03 3.49
CA SER A 93 8.19 -20.78 4.25
C SER A 93 7.75 -21.04 5.69
N GLU A 94 7.93 -20.07 6.59
CA GLU A 94 7.48 -20.17 7.97
C GLU A 94 5.96 -20.33 8.05
N ILE A 95 5.21 -19.50 7.34
CA ILE A 95 3.73 -19.54 7.31
C ILE A 95 3.21 -20.83 6.70
N SER A 96 3.76 -21.32 5.58
CA SER A 96 3.33 -22.59 5.00
C SER A 96 3.59 -23.78 5.92
N ARG A 97 4.74 -23.80 6.61
CA ARG A 97 5.06 -24.84 7.62
C ARG A 97 4.15 -24.75 8.84
N PHE A 98 3.84 -23.55 9.31
CA PHE A 98 2.85 -23.33 10.37
C PHE A 98 1.47 -23.84 9.94
N ASN A 99 1.00 -23.49 8.74
CA ASN A 99 -0.27 -23.92 8.19
C ASN A 99 -0.35 -25.45 8.02
N ALA A 100 0.74 -26.07 7.56
CA ALA A 100 0.84 -27.53 7.42
C ALA A 100 0.92 -28.28 8.76
N SER A 101 1.33 -27.63 9.83
CA SER A 101 1.38 -28.21 11.16
C SER A 101 -0.03 -28.52 11.68
N ARG A 102 -0.25 -29.75 12.11
CA ARG A 102 -1.56 -30.22 12.64
C ARG A 102 -1.52 -30.41 14.16
N THR A 103 -0.78 -29.57 14.87
CA THR A 103 -0.67 -29.60 16.33
C THR A 103 -1.03 -28.23 16.92
N THR A 104 -1.43 -28.22 18.19
CA THR A 104 -1.64 -27.01 18.98
C THR A 104 -0.41 -26.63 19.81
N GLU A 105 0.71 -27.33 19.64
CA GLU A 105 1.97 -26.93 20.32
C GLU A 105 2.50 -25.61 19.71
N PRO A 106 3.22 -24.81 20.50
CA PRO A 106 3.88 -23.60 20.01
C PRO A 106 4.80 -23.91 18.83
N PHE A 107 4.71 -23.11 17.77
CA PHE A 107 5.50 -23.22 16.55
C PHE A 107 6.47 -22.03 16.48
N ASP A 108 7.77 -22.32 16.51
CA ASP A 108 8.82 -21.30 16.46
C ASP A 108 8.83 -20.59 15.10
N VAL A 109 8.89 -19.25 15.14
CA VAL A 109 8.97 -18.37 13.96
C VAL A 109 10.01 -17.28 14.19
N SER A 110 10.43 -16.63 13.11
CA SER A 110 11.27 -15.43 13.15
C SER A 110 10.57 -14.24 13.83
N SER A 111 11.35 -13.26 14.29
CA SER A 111 10.79 -12.02 14.85
C SER A 111 9.89 -11.29 13.85
N PRO A 112 10.26 -11.15 12.55
CA PRO A 112 9.40 -10.54 11.54
C PRO A 112 8.02 -11.21 11.43
N THR A 113 7.99 -12.54 11.42
CA THR A 113 6.72 -13.30 11.37
C THR A 113 5.88 -13.07 12.63
N ALA A 114 6.47 -13.14 13.80
CA ALA A 114 5.77 -12.89 15.04
C ALA A 114 5.23 -11.46 15.15
N GLU A 115 6.01 -10.47 14.73
CA GLU A 115 5.63 -9.05 14.75
C GLU A 115 4.49 -8.77 13.77
N LEU A 116 4.57 -9.28 12.53
CA LEU A 116 3.55 -9.05 11.53
C LEU A 116 2.22 -9.75 11.88
N VAL A 117 2.28 -10.97 12.37
CA VAL A 117 1.07 -11.68 12.87
C VAL A 117 0.49 -10.96 14.09
N SER A 118 1.32 -10.47 15.01
CA SER A 118 0.86 -9.69 16.16
C SER A 118 0.14 -8.41 15.74
N PHE A 119 0.72 -7.67 14.80
CA PHE A 119 0.09 -6.47 14.22
C PHE A 119 -1.25 -6.81 13.55
N SER A 120 -1.29 -7.89 12.78
CA SER A 120 -2.51 -8.36 12.10
C SER A 120 -3.63 -8.71 13.08
N ILE A 121 -3.30 -9.37 14.19
CA ILE A 121 -4.25 -9.70 15.27
C ILE A 121 -4.80 -8.42 15.93
N GLU A 122 -3.94 -7.43 16.17
CA GLU A 122 -4.40 -6.15 16.72
C GLU A 122 -5.30 -5.40 15.74
N LEU A 123 -4.95 -5.36 14.45
CA LEU A 123 -5.80 -4.75 13.42
C LEU A 123 -7.15 -5.48 13.28
N CYS A 124 -7.18 -6.80 13.39
CA CYS A 124 -8.45 -7.55 13.45
C CYS A 124 -9.37 -7.00 14.55
N LYS A 125 -8.83 -6.79 15.76
CA LYS A 125 -9.59 -6.21 16.87
C LYS A 125 -10.02 -4.78 16.60
N TRP A 126 -9.12 -3.94 16.09
CA TRP A 126 -9.38 -2.52 15.81
C TRP A 126 -10.42 -2.32 14.71
N SER A 127 -10.44 -3.20 13.71
CA SER A 127 -11.39 -3.19 12.60
C SER A 127 -12.69 -3.96 12.90
N SER A 128 -12.88 -4.43 14.15
CA SER A 128 -14.04 -5.26 14.53
C SER A 128 -14.18 -6.50 13.65
N GLY A 129 -13.07 -7.13 13.30
CA GLY A 129 -13.00 -8.35 12.48
C GLY A 129 -13.05 -8.11 10.97
N ALA A 130 -13.04 -6.86 10.49
CA ALA A 130 -13.03 -6.59 9.04
C ALA A 130 -11.70 -6.94 8.36
N PHE A 131 -10.60 -6.95 9.10
CA PHE A 131 -9.31 -7.49 8.69
C PHE A 131 -9.00 -8.73 9.50
N ASP A 132 -8.72 -9.86 8.84
CA ASP A 132 -8.38 -11.09 9.54
C ASP A 132 -7.50 -12.02 8.68
N VAL A 133 -6.28 -12.27 9.13
CA VAL A 133 -5.32 -13.14 8.43
C VAL A 133 -5.64 -14.62 8.49
N THR A 134 -6.67 -15.02 9.24
CA THR A 134 -7.12 -16.42 9.32
C THR A 134 -8.20 -16.77 8.29
N ILE A 135 -8.66 -15.79 7.49
CA ILE A 135 -9.69 -15.98 6.46
C ILE A 135 -9.17 -16.70 5.20
N GLY A 136 -7.85 -16.83 5.02
CA GLY A 136 -7.20 -17.37 3.82
C GLY A 136 -7.83 -18.66 3.26
N PRO A 137 -8.12 -19.69 4.07
CA PRO A 137 -8.78 -20.92 3.59
C PRO A 137 -10.15 -20.67 2.96
N LEU A 138 -10.92 -19.69 3.46
CA LEU A 138 -12.21 -19.34 2.86
C LEU A 138 -12.04 -18.50 1.59
N VAL A 139 -11.04 -17.62 1.52
CA VAL A 139 -10.64 -16.91 0.29
C VAL A 139 -10.28 -17.93 -0.81
N ALA A 140 -9.49 -18.96 -0.47
CA ALA A 140 -9.15 -20.06 -1.39
C ALA A 140 -10.40 -20.84 -1.83
N ARG A 141 -11.34 -21.08 -0.92
CA ARG A 141 -12.61 -21.78 -1.24
C ARG A 141 -13.54 -20.96 -2.17
N TRP A 142 -13.46 -19.61 -2.09
CA TRP A 142 -14.12 -18.71 -3.04
C TRP A 142 -13.42 -18.64 -4.41
N GLY A 143 -12.28 -19.33 -4.59
CA GLY A 143 -11.56 -19.38 -5.86
C GLY A 143 -10.41 -18.39 -6.00
N PHE A 144 -9.96 -17.77 -4.89
CA PHE A 144 -8.85 -16.83 -4.87
C PHE A 144 -7.70 -17.34 -4.00
N GLY A 145 -6.46 -16.89 -4.29
CA GLY A 145 -5.29 -17.26 -3.49
C GLY A 145 -4.60 -18.56 -3.90
N ALA A 146 -3.65 -18.99 -3.07
CA ALA A 146 -2.78 -20.12 -3.35
C ALA A 146 -3.57 -21.44 -3.45
N GLY A 147 -3.40 -22.16 -4.58
CA GLY A 147 -4.04 -23.46 -4.80
C GLY A 147 -5.54 -23.40 -5.04
N ALA A 148 -6.11 -22.21 -5.18
CA ALA A 148 -7.52 -22.04 -5.45
C ALA A 148 -7.93 -22.70 -6.78
N GLN A 149 -9.06 -23.38 -6.77
CA GLN A 149 -9.72 -23.89 -7.98
C GLN A 149 -11.09 -23.22 -8.07
N ILE A 150 -11.43 -22.66 -9.22
CA ILE A 150 -12.76 -22.12 -9.45
C ILE A 150 -13.74 -23.28 -9.42
N ALA A 151 -14.48 -23.37 -8.32
CA ALA A 151 -15.57 -24.30 -8.10
C ALA A 151 -16.87 -23.51 -7.92
N ASN A 152 -17.99 -24.18 -7.75
CA ASN A 152 -19.21 -23.50 -7.34
C ASN A 152 -18.96 -22.70 -6.05
N PRO A 153 -19.58 -21.52 -5.87
CA PRO A 153 -19.51 -20.77 -4.62
C PRO A 153 -19.80 -21.68 -3.41
N PRO A 154 -19.15 -21.45 -2.25
CA PRO A 154 -19.39 -22.25 -1.05
C PRO A 154 -20.85 -22.09 -0.58
N ASP A 155 -21.45 -23.17 -0.11
CA ASP A 155 -22.76 -23.12 0.53
C ASP A 155 -22.63 -22.56 1.98
N GLN A 156 -23.79 -22.30 2.62
CA GLN A 156 -23.77 -21.70 3.96
C GLN A 156 -23.12 -22.59 5.01
N ALA A 157 -23.28 -23.91 4.91
CA ALA A 157 -22.68 -24.83 5.87
C ALA A 157 -21.14 -24.88 5.74
N GLU A 158 -20.63 -24.78 4.52
CA GLU A 158 -19.19 -24.64 4.27
C GLU A 158 -18.67 -23.31 4.82
N ILE A 159 -19.36 -22.19 4.56
CA ILE A 159 -18.98 -20.87 5.11
C ILE A 159 -18.93 -20.92 6.64
N ASP A 160 -19.99 -21.44 7.28
CA ASP A 160 -20.04 -21.54 8.75
C ASP A 160 -18.90 -22.41 9.31
N ALA A 161 -18.53 -23.48 8.60
CA ALA A 161 -17.41 -24.35 8.99
C ALA A 161 -16.06 -23.63 8.91
N TYR A 162 -15.83 -22.75 7.92
CA TYR A 162 -14.61 -21.93 7.85
C TYR A 162 -14.63 -20.83 8.90
N LEU A 163 -15.75 -20.13 9.08
CA LEU A 163 -15.88 -19.04 10.06
C LEU A 163 -15.66 -19.53 11.50
N SER A 164 -15.99 -20.80 11.80
CA SER A 164 -15.69 -21.39 13.11
C SER A 164 -14.19 -21.47 13.43
N ARG A 165 -13.32 -21.24 12.43
CA ARG A 165 -11.85 -21.28 12.53
C ARG A 165 -11.21 -19.96 12.09
N THR A 166 -11.98 -18.89 12.14
CA THR A 166 -11.57 -17.53 11.76
C THR A 166 -11.71 -16.63 12.99
N GLY A 167 -10.76 -15.75 13.24
CA GLY A 167 -10.79 -14.80 14.34
C GLY A 167 -9.45 -14.61 15.03
N ALA A 168 -9.19 -13.40 15.48
CA ALA A 168 -7.94 -13.03 16.14
C ALA A 168 -7.66 -13.81 17.43
N GLU A 169 -8.71 -14.30 18.11
CA GLU A 169 -8.62 -15.01 19.39
C GLU A 169 -8.14 -16.46 19.26
N ILE A 170 -8.13 -17.03 18.07
CA ILE A 170 -7.72 -18.42 17.85
C ILE A 170 -6.22 -18.59 17.62
N ILE A 171 -5.49 -17.48 17.57
CA ILE A 171 -4.03 -17.44 17.46
C ILE A 171 -3.46 -16.61 18.61
N HIS A 172 -2.44 -17.16 19.25
CA HIS A 172 -1.63 -16.46 20.22
C HIS A 172 -0.20 -16.31 19.71
N VAL A 173 0.32 -15.08 19.79
CA VAL A 173 1.73 -14.77 19.49
C VAL A 173 2.47 -14.60 20.80
N GLY A 174 3.53 -15.37 20.99
CA GLY A 174 4.38 -15.27 22.18
C GLY A 174 5.82 -14.88 21.82
N ARG A 175 6.51 -14.32 22.80
CA ARG A 175 7.94 -14.06 22.68
C ARG A 175 8.70 -15.38 22.86
N GLY A 176 9.48 -15.73 21.87
CA GLY A 176 10.36 -16.91 21.93
C GLY A 176 11.62 -16.66 22.74
N ASN A 177 12.49 -17.64 22.71
CA ASN A 177 13.87 -17.48 23.16
C ASN A 177 14.54 -16.37 22.34
N PRO A 178 15.43 -15.52 22.92
CA PRO A 178 16.15 -14.49 22.19
C PRO A 178 16.90 -14.95 20.91
N LYS A 179 17.08 -16.26 20.75
CA LYS A 179 17.71 -16.86 19.56
C LYS A 179 16.72 -17.24 18.45
N ASN A 180 15.43 -17.40 18.76
CA ASN A 180 14.43 -17.95 17.83
C ASN A 180 13.32 -16.94 17.47
N GLY A 181 13.40 -15.68 17.95
CA GLY A 181 12.41 -14.64 17.64
C GLY A 181 11.13 -14.76 18.46
N GLY A 182 10.13 -15.44 17.93
CA GLY A 182 8.82 -15.63 18.55
C GLY A 182 8.28 -17.04 18.34
N PHE A 183 7.04 -17.26 18.78
CA PHE A 183 6.27 -18.44 18.43
C PHE A 183 4.81 -18.08 18.15
N LEU A 184 4.19 -18.86 17.30
CA LEU A 184 2.76 -18.85 17.04
C LEU A 184 2.13 -20.09 17.69
N HIS A 185 0.99 -19.90 18.32
CA HIS A 185 0.21 -20.99 18.92
C HIS A 185 -1.22 -20.87 18.42
N LYS A 186 -1.75 -21.91 17.81
CA LYS A 186 -3.13 -22.01 17.33
C LYS A 186 -3.93 -22.94 18.24
N PHE A 187 -5.15 -22.53 18.60
CA PHE A 187 -6.01 -23.31 19.48
C PHE A 187 -6.80 -24.41 18.75
N ASP A 188 -6.85 -24.36 17.42
CA ASP A 188 -7.36 -25.44 16.53
C ASP A 188 -6.25 -25.80 15.52
N PRO A 189 -5.88 -27.11 15.38
CA PRO A 189 -4.85 -27.55 14.43
C PRO A 189 -5.14 -27.23 12.96
N ALA A 190 -6.39 -26.95 12.62
CA ALA A 190 -6.82 -26.65 11.25
C ALA A 190 -6.77 -25.16 10.90
N VAL A 191 -6.43 -24.29 11.86
CA VAL A 191 -6.25 -22.85 11.61
C VAL A 191 -5.04 -22.63 10.72
N GLU A 192 -5.22 -21.78 9.72
CA GLU A 192 -4.18 -21.34 8.79
C GLU A 192 -4.12 -19.81 8.75
N ILE A 193 -2.95 -19.26 8.43
CA ILE A 193 -2.68 -17.82 8.30
C ILE A 193 -2.37 -17.52 6.85
N ASP A 194 -2.90 -16.41 6.36
CA ASP A 194 -2.53 -15.80 5.08
C ASP A 194 -2.22 -14.31 5.31
N LEU A 195 -0.99 -13.91 5.01
CA LEU A 195 -0.49 -12.55 5.18
C LEU A 195 -0.54 -11.73 3.88
N SER A 196 -1.18 -12.22 2.82
CA SER A 196 -1.19 -11.57 1.50
C SER A 196 -1.74 -10.13 1.51
N ALA A 197 -2.55 -9.77 2.51
CA ALA A 197 -3.13 -8.44 2.68
C ALA A 197 -2.26 -7.48 3.52
N VAL A 198 -1.00 -7.84 3.79
CA VAL A 198 -0.08 -7.01 4.61
C VAL A 198 1.40 -7.28 4.28
N ALA A 199 1.72 -8.40 3.65
CA ALA A 199 3.09 -8.76 3.33
C ALA A 199 3.73 -7.87 2.26
N PRO A 200 3.04 -7.41 1.20
CA PRO A 200 3.62 -6.48 0.23
C PRO A 200 4.02 -5.14 0.85
N GLY A 201 3.16 -4.56 1.70
CA GLY A 201 3.49 -3.35 2.46
C GLY A 201 4.69 -3.55 3.40
N TYR A 202 4.75 -4.70 4.08
CA TYR A 202 5.91 -5.04 4.90
C TYR A 202 7.18 -5.20 4.06
N ALA A 203 7.09 -5.75 2.86
CA ALA A 203 8.23 -5.88 1.95
C ALA A 203 8.77 -4.50 1.53
N ALA A 204 7.89 -3.54 1.23
CA ALA A 204 8.31 -2.18 0.91
C ALA A 204 9.05 -1.51 2.09
N ASP A 205 8.54 -1.64 3.31
CA ASP A 205 9.21 -1.14 4.52
C ASP A 205 10.55 -1.87 4.77
N HIS A 206 10.61 -3.18 4.52
CA HIS A 206 11.82 -3.98 4.74
C HIS A 206 12.93 -3.62 3.74
N VAL A 207 12.59 -3.39 2.48
CA VAL A 207 13.52 -2.88 1.46
C VAL A 207 13.96 -1.45 1.81
N ALA A 208 13.03 -0.58 2.23
CA ALA A 208 13.35 0.78 2.66
C ALA A 208 14.36 0.80 3.82
N ALA A 209 14.19 -0.08 4.80
CA ALA A 209 15.17 -0.23 5.90
C ALA A 209 16.57 -0.59 5.38
N GLY A 210 16.66 -1.48 4.38
CA GLY A 210 17.94 -1.82 3.75
C GLY A 210 18.58 -0.64 3.00
N LEU A 211 17.78 0.22 2.37
CA LEU A 211 18.28 1.45 1.74
C LEU A 211 18.82 2.45 2.77
N PHE A 212 18.14 2.61 3.91
CA PHE A 212 18.66 3.41 5.02
C PHE A 212 19.98 2.85 5.57
N GLU A 213 20.14 1.53 5.68
CA GLU A 213 21.39 0.86 6.07
C GLU A 213 22.53 1.13 5.06
N LEU A 214 22.20 1.29 3.76
CA LEU A 214 23.14 1.73 2.72
C LEU A 214 23.40 3.25 2.73
N GLY A 215 22.84 3.99 3.71
CA GLY A 215 23.01 5.43 3.85
C GLY A 215 22.20 6.25 2.82
N ARG A 216 21.17 5.68 2.22
CA ARG A 216 20.26 6.39 1.30
C ARG A 216 19.08 6.96 2.08
N THR A 217 18.73 8.23 1.82
CA THR A 217 17.65 8.97 2.53
C THR A 217 16.55 9.44 1.60
N ASP A 218 16.82 9.45 0.29
CA ASP A 218 15.94 9.99 -0.74
C ASP A 218 15.66 8.90 -1.76
N PHE A 219 14.54 8.22 -1.57
CA PHE A 219 14.16 7.08 -2.41
C PHE A 219 12.65 6.82 -2.39
N LEU A 220 12.21 6.06 -3.39
CA LEU A 220 10.87 5.50 -3.46
C LEU A 220 10.99 4.00 -3.72
N VAL A 221 10.29 3.20 -2.92
CA VAL A 221 10.13 1.75 -3.07
C VAL A 221 8.69 1.48 -3.44
N GLU A 222 8.47 0.73 -4.51
CA GLU A 222 7.17 0.21 -4.92
C GLU A 222 7.26 -1.31 -5.04
N ILE A 223 6.32 -2.04 -4.46
CA ILE A 223 6.22 -3.50 -4.54
C ILE A 223 4.75 -3.90 -4.67
N GLY A 224 4.33 -4.32 -5.89
CA GLY A 224 2.98 -4.79 -6.15
C GLY A 224 1.87 -3.73 -6.03
N GLY A 225 2.24 -2.45 -5.95
CA GLY A 225 1.35 -1.31 -5.74
C GLY A 225 1.46 -0.69 -4.35
N GLU A 226 2.15 -1.33 -3.42
CA GLU A 226 2.45 -0.80 -2.08
C GLU A 226 3.74 0.00 -2.12
N ILE A 227 3.70 1.22 -1.59
CA ILE A 227 4.75 2.22 -1.73
C ILE A 227 5.27 2.67 -0.37
N TYR A 228 6.59 2.82 -0.27
CA TYR A 228 7.22 3.64 0.77
C TYR A 228 8.11 4.70 0.12
N ALA A 229 7.87 5.96 0.43
CA ALA A 229 8.64 7.10 -0.06
C ALA A 229 9.43 7.74 1.08
N ALA A 230 10.74 7.90 0.92
CA ALA A 230 11.61 8.61 1.86
C ALA A 230 12.19 9.88 1.22
N GLY A 231 12.30 10.94 2.01
CA GLY A 231 12.93 12.20 1.57
C GLY A 231 12.29 12.78 0.31
N HIS A 232 13.10 13.14 -0.69
CA HIS A 232 12.69 13.96 -1.82
C HIS A 232 13.21 13.42 -3.16
N ARG A 233 12.55 13.81 -4.24
CA ARG A 233 12.99 13.60 -5.62
C ARG A 233 14.27 14.40 -5.93
N PRO A 234 14.92 14.11 -7.09
CA PRO A 234 16.11 14.86 -7.52
C PRO A 234 15.93 16.36 -7.63
N ASP A 235 14.71 16.85 -7.82
CA ASP A 235 14.39 18.29 -7.88
C ASP A 235 14.12 18.93 -6.50
N GLY A 236 14.29 18.16 -5.41
CA GLY A 236 14.08 18.60 -4.02
C GLY A 236 12.61 18.69 -3.60
N LYS A 237 11.68 18.14 -4.38
CA LYS A 237 10.25 18.07 -4.06
C LYS A 237 9.88 16.70 -3.52
N PRO A 238 8.72 16.54 -2.83
CA PRO A 238 8.20 15.22 -2.45
C PRO A 238 8.01 14.29 -3.64
N TRP A 239 8.02 12.99 -3.40
CA TRP A 239 7.71 11.96 -4.40
C TRP A 239 6.26 12.03 -4.84
N ARG A 240 5.99 11.79 -6.12
CA ARG A 240 4.64 11.82 -6.68
C ARG A 240 4.17 10.44 -7.03
N VAL A 241 3.02 10.10 -6.49
CA VAL A 241 2.38 8.80 -6.71
C VAL A 241 1.02 9.00 -7.33
N ALA A 242 0.78 8.30 -8.44
CA ALA A 242 -0.54 8.26 -9.08
C ALA A 242 -1.45 7.27 -8.35
N ILE A 243 -2.68 7.70 -8.11
CA ILE A 243 -3.77 6.83 -7.69
C ILE A 243 -4.54 6.42 -8.96
N GLU A 244 -4.65 5.12 -9.17
CA GLU A 244 -5.30 4.55 -10.34
C GLU A 244 -6.83 4.66 -10.22
N GLU A 245 -7.50 4.98 -11.32
CA GLU A 245 -8.95 4.87 -11.39
C GLU A 245 -9.35 3.39 -11.47
N PRO A 246 -10.28 2.88 -10.64
CA PRO A 246 -10.63 1.47 -10.58
C PRO A 246 -11.55 1.05 -11.74
N VAL A 247 -11.03 1.16 -12.98
CA VAL A 247 -11.68 0.77 -14.24
C VAL A 247 -10.94 -0.37 -14.91
N GLU A 248 -11.68 -1.23 -15.63
CA GLU A 248 -11.14 -2.48 -16.18
C GLU A 248 -10.39 -2.29 -17.51
N GLU A 249 -10.82 -1.31 -18.33
CA GLU A 249 -10.45 -1.24 -19.75
C GLU A 249 -9.26 -0.35 -20.07
N ALA A 250 -8.87 0.55 -19.17
CA ALA A 250 -7.72 1.43 -19.37
C ALA A 250 -7.17 1.92 -18.03
N ARG A 251 -5.86 1.85 -17.86
CA ARG A 251 -5.21 2.47 -16.71
C ARG A 251 -5.31 4.00 -16.85
N GLN A 252 -6.14 4.59 -16.00
CA GLN A 252 -6.33 6.03 -15.94
C GLN A 252 -5.90 6.52 -14.56
N ILE A 253 -5.28 7.70 -14.55
CA ILE A 253 -4.92 8.35 -13.29
C ILE A 253 -6.17 9.05 -12.75
N HIS A 254 -6.62 8.64 -11.58
CA HIS A 254 -7.67 9.30 -10.83
C HIS A 254 -7.15 10.60 -10.20
N SER A 255 -6.02 10.51 -9.50
CA SER A 255 -5.39 11.66 -8.84
C SER A 255 -3.89 11.40 -8.61
N VAL A 256 -3.15 12.44 -8.23
CA VAL A 256 -1.73 12.35 -7.85
C VAL A 256 -1.56 12.92 -6.45
N VAL A 257 -0.82 12.22 -5.60
CA VAL A 257 -0.47 12.67 -4.24
C VAL A 257 1.04 12.83 -4.10
N GLU A 258 1.46 13.71 -3.20
CA GLU A 258 2.85 13.87 -2.83
C GLU A 258 3.15 13.15 -1.52
N LEU A 259 4.26 12.40 -1.47
CA LEU A 259 4.70 11.62 -0.32
C LEU A 259 6.14 11.98 0.07
N SER A 260 6.40 12.03 1.37
CA SER A 260 7.75 12.11 1.97
C SER A 260 7.70 11.44 3.33
N ASP A 261 8.57 10.46 3.57
CA ASP A 261 8.65 9.67 4.80
C ASP A 261 7.32 8.99 5.19
N GLN A 262 6.62 8.45 4.17
CA GLN A 262 5.29 7.84 4.31
C GLN A 262 5.13 6.62 3.40
N GLY A 263 4.27 5.71 3.85
CA GLY A 263 3.74 4.62 3.06
C GLY A 263 2.41 4.96 2.41
N LEU A 264 2.13 4.35 1.27
CA LEU A 264 0.84 4.40 0.57
C LEU A 264 0.50 3.01 0.04
N ALA A 265 -0.75 2.62 0.17
CA ALA A 265 -1.29 1.43 -0.47
C ALA A 265 -2.72 1.67 -0.96
N THR A 266 -3.09 0.97 -2.03
CA THR A 266 -4.45 0.99 -2.58
C THR A 266 -4.96 -0.43 -2.76
N SER A 267 -5.95 -0.81 -1.98
CA SER A 267 -6.75 -2.02 -2.20
C SER A 267 -7.89 -1.74 -3.16
N GLY A 268 -8.17 -2.68 -4.07
CA GLY A 268 -9.23 -2.50 -5.06
C GLY A 268 -9.85 -3.82 -5.50
N ASP A 269 -11.15 -3.82 -5.81
CA ASP A 269 -11.91 -5.01 -6.23
C ASP A 269 -11.80 -5.30 -7.73
N TYR A 270 -11.20 -4.40 -8.51
CA TYR A 270 -11.11 -4.48 -9.97
C TYR A 270 -9.97 -5.39 -10.47
N ARG A 271 -9.02 -5.74 -9.61
CA ARG A 271 -7.83 -6.53 -9.97
C ARG A 271 -8.09 -8.03 -10.00
N ALA A 272 -8.92 -8.54 -9.07
CA ALA A 272 -9.23 -9.97 -8.98
C ALA A 272 -10.70 -10.20 -8.66
N TYR A 273 -11.47 -10.64 -9.65
CA TYR A 273 -12.89 -10.98 -9.52
C TYR A 273 -13.28 -11.97 -10.63
N TYR A 274 -14.44 -12.60 -10.47
CA TYR A 274 -15.10 -13.34 -11.52
C TYR A 274 -16.60 -13.02 -11.53
N MET A 275 -17.30 -13.38 -12.61
CA MET A 275 -18.74 -13.21 -12.73
C MET A 275 -19.45 -14.54 -12.43
N ASP A 276 -20.41 -14.52 -11.49
CA ASP A 276 -21.27 -15.64 -11.16
C ASP A 276 -22.73 -15.19 -11.30
N ASP A 277 -23.47 -15.81 -12.21
CA ASP A 277 -24.87 -15.46 -12.55
C ASP A 277 -25.11 -13.93 -12.70
N GLY A 278 -24.18 -13.23 -13.36
CA GLY A 278 -24.27 -11.79 -13.58
C GLY A 278 -23.92 -10.93 -12.35
N ARG A 279 -23.49 -11.53 -11.26
CA ARG A 279 -22.95 -10.85 -10.08
C ARG A 279 -21.43 -10.87 -10.07
N ARG A 280 -20.82 -9.77 -9.68
CA ARG A 280 -19.38 -9.69 -9.47
C ARG A 280 -19.03 -10.30 -8.13
N VAL A 281 -18.13 -11.27 -8.13
CA VAL A 281 -17.56 -11.92 -6.96
C VAL A 281 -16.13 -11.39 -6.79
N SER A 282 -15.92 -10.52 -5.81
CA SER A 282 -14.62 -9.94 -5.49
C SER A 282 -13.76 -10.93 -4.69
N HIS A 283 -12.45 -10.84 -4.86
CA HIS A 283 -11.50 -11.56 -4.02
C HIS A 283 -11.49 -11.09 -2.55
N THR A 284 -12.00 -9.88 -2.29
CA THR A 284 -12.10 -9.34 -0.93
C THR A 284 -13.29 -9.99 -0.21
N ILE A 285 -12.99 -10.87 0.72
CA ILE A 285 -13.98 -11.58 1.55
C ILE A 285 -14.10 -10.87 2.89
N ASP A 286 -15.32 -10.56 3.32
CA ASP A 286 -15.59 -10.05 4.67
C ASP A 286 -15.47 -11.19 5.70
N PRO A 287 -14.48 -11.16 6.60
CA PRO A 287 -14.27 -12.22 7.58
C PRO A 287 -15.44 -12.41 8.56
N ARG A 288 -16.27 -11.40 8.74
CA ARG A 288 -17.43 -11.41 9.65
C ARG A 288 -18.61 -12.20 9.08
N THR A 289 -18.71 -12.24 7.75
CA THR A 289 -19.81 -12.90 7.04
C THR A 289 -19.37 -14.12 6.23
N GLY A 290 -18.07 -14.22 5.93
CA GLY A 290 -17.48 -15.23 5.07
C GLY A 290 -17.85 -15.08 3.59
N ARG A 291 -18.35 -13.91 3.18
CA ARG A 291 -18.83 -13.64 1.83
C ARG A 291 -18.03 -12.50 1.17
N PRO A 292 -17.94 -12.49 -0.15
CA PRO A 292 -17.43 -11.33 -0.89
C PRO A 292 -18.15 -10.06 -0.47
N ILE A 293 -17.41 -8.94 -0.42
CA ILE A 293 -18.01 -7.64 -0.11
C ILE A 293 -19.03 -7.23 -1.18
N GLU A 294 -20.15 -6.64 -0.73
CA GLU A 294 -21.22 -6.13 -1.60
C GLU A 294 -21.51 -4.64 -1.28
N ASN A 295 -20.57 -3.93 -0.65
CA ASN A 295 -20.73 -2.54 -0.21
C ASN A 295 -20.47 -1.50 -1.31
N GLY A 296 -20.23 -1.92 -2.55
CA GLY A 296 -19.97 -1.05 -3.69
C GLY A 296 -18.57 -0.42 -3.71
N MET A 297 -17.70 -0.74 -2.77
CA MET A 297 -16.32 -0.24 -2.78
C MET A 297 -15.58 -0.68 -4.04
N ALA A 298 -15.00 0.28 -4.73
CA ALA A 298 -14.14 0.06 -5.89
C ALA A 298 -12.66 0.06 -5.50
N SER A 299 -12.25 1.03 -4.66
CA SER A 299 -10.91 1.08 -4.08
C SER A 299 -10.88 1.86 -2.76
N ALA A 300 -9.84 1.59 -1.98
CA ALA A 300 -9.48 2.32 -0.77
C ALA A 300 -7.98 2.61 -0.79
N THR A 301 -7.61 3.89 -0.69
CA THR A 301 -6.22 4.35 -0.63
C THR A 301 -5.92 4.87 0.75
N ILE A 302 -4.85 4.38 1.37
CA ILE A 302 -4.38 4.81 2.69
C ILE A 302 -2.97 5.37 2.57
N ILE A 303 -2.72 6.51 3.25
CA ILE A 303 -1.39 7.04 3.51
C ILE A 303 -1.13 6.91 5.01
N ALA A 304 -0.01 6.29 5.36
CA ALA A 304 0.34 5.94 6.73
C ALA A 304 1.84 6.17 7.00
N PRO A 305 2.30 6.14 8.26
CA PRO A 305 3.74 6.20 8.57
C PRO A 305 4.57 5.07 7.96
N THR A 306 3.97 3.90 7.68
CA THR A 306 4.63 2.74 7.04
C THR A 306 3.76 2.17 5.94
N ALA A 307 4.38 1.52 4.95
CA ALA A 307 3.66 0.81 3.90
C ALA A 307 2.88 -0.40 4.45
N THR A 308 3.40 -1.08 5.46
CA THR A 308 2.71 -2.15 6.21
C THR A 308 1.35 -1.68 6.75
N GLN A 309 1.33 -0.51 7.39
CA GLN A 309 0.08 0.04 7.92
C GLN A 309 -0.86 0.45 6.78
N ALA A 310 -0.33 1.11 5.75
CA ALA A 310 -1.14 1.54 4.62
C ALA A 310 -1.85 0.35 3.96
N ASP A 311 -1.14 -0.74 3.66
CA ASP A 311 -1.62 -1.95 3.02
C ASP A 311 -2.73 -2.65 3.85
N ALA A 312 -2.43 -2.95 5.12
CA ALA A 312 -3.39 -3.63 6.00
C ALA A 312 -4.66 -2.80 6.25
N PHE A 313 -4.52 -1.48 6.47
CA PHE A 313 -5.68 -0.61 6.66
C PHE A 313 -6.48 -0.41 5.37
N ALA A 314 -5.84 -0.38 4.19
CA ALA A 314 -6.56 -0.32 2.91
C ALA A 314 -7.49 -1.53 2.75
N THR A 315 -7.03 -2.73 3.07
CA THR A 315 -7.86 -3.94 3.08
C THR A 315 -9.00 -3.85 4.10
N ALA A 316 -8.73 -3.39 5.33
CA ALA A 316 -9.77 -3.20 6.34
C ALA A 316 -10.86 -2.21 5.90
N VAL A 317 -10.45 -1.08 5.28
CA VAL A 317 -11.36 -0.05 4.77
C VAL A 317 -12.20 -0.59 3.60
N MET A 318 -11.64 -1.39 2.70
CA MET A 318 -12.40 -2.06 1.64
C MET A 318 -13.55 -2.90 2.20
N VAL A 319 -13.30 -3.65 3.27
CA VAL A 319 -14.31 -4.51 3.90
C VAL A 319 -15.35 -3.69 4.66
N LEU A 320 -14.95 -2.66 5.40
CA LEU A 320 -15.85 -1.80 6.18
C LEU A 320 -16.76 -0.93 5.31
N GLY A 321 -16.32 -0.57 4.11
CA GLY A 321 -16.99 0.43 3.27
C GLY A 321 -16.58 1.86 3.63
N ALA A 322 -17.10 2.85 2.87
CA ALA A 322 -16.61 4.22 2.94
C ALA A 322 -16.80 4.85 4.33
N ASP A 323 -17.99 4.80 4.91
CA ASP A 323 -18.30 5.51 6.16
C ASP A 323 -17.51 4.95 7.36
N GLU A 324 -17.62 3.64 7.61
CA GLU A 324 -16.95 2.98 8.74
C GLU A 324 -15.43 2.93 8.51
N GLY A 325 -15.00 2.72 7.26
CA GLY A 325 -13.60 2.66 6.90
C GLY A 325 -12.88 4.00 7.08
N LEU A 326 -13.46 5.11 6.62
CA LEU A 326 -12.91 6.45 6.84
C LEU A 326 -12.86 6.80 8.33
N ALA A 327 -13.90 6.41 9.11
CA ALA A 327 -13.90 6.61 10.55
C ALA A 327 -12.79 5.81 11.25
N LEU A 328 -12.53 4.55 10.84
CA LEU A 328 -11.43 3.76 11.34
C LEU A 328 -10.08 4.45 11.04
N ALA A 329 -9.86 4.87 9.80
CA ALA A 329 -8.63 5.55 9.40
C ALA A 329 -8.42 6.85 10.21
N GLU A 330 -9.47 7.65 10.42
CA GLU A 330 -9.39 8.88 11.21
C GLU A 330 -9.05 8.61 12.69
N GLN A 331 -9.63 7.57 13.29
CA GLN A 331 -9.30 7.13 14.65
C GLN A 331 -7.81 6.82 14.80
N TRP A 332 -7.19 6.24 13.78
CA TRP A 332 -5.77 5.87 13.74
C TRP A 332 -4.89 6.97 13.16
N LYS A 333 -5.45 8.15 12.86
CA LYS A 333 -4.75 9.31 12.27
C LYS A 333 -4.08 8.99 10.94
N LEU A 334 -4.71 8.15 10.14
CA LEU A 334 -4.28 7.80 8.79
C LEU A 334 -5.07 8.61 7.78
N ALA A 335 -4.41 9.08 6.72
CA ALA A 335 -5.09 9.71 5.61
C ALA A 335 -5.74 8.63 4.73
N ALA A 336 -7.01 8.82 4.38
CA ALA A 336 -7.77 7.82 3.65
C ALA A 336 -8.67 8.44 2.59
N MET A 337 -8.72 7.79 1.43
CA MET A 337 -9.63 8.08 0.32
C MET A 337 -10.31 6.78 -0.12
N THR A 338 -11.59 6.87 -0.46
CA THR A 338 -12.37 5.74 -0.99
C THR A 338 -13.05 6.11 -2.28
N LEU A 339 -13.12 5.17 -3.22
CA LEU A 339 -13.93 5.25 -4.43
C LEU A 339 -15.02 4.17 -4.36
N THR A 340 -16.28 4.58 -4.51
CA THR A 340 -17.44 3.69 -4.45
C THR A 340 -18.19 3.75 -5.77
N ARG A 341 -18.61 2.60 -6.34
CA ARG A 341 -19.39 2.53 -7.57
C ARG A 341 -20.84 2.92 -7.32
N ASN A 342 -21.33 3.81 -8.14
CA ASN A 342 -22.74 4.22 -8.15
C ASN A 342 -23.58 3.26 -9.00
N ALA A 343 -24.89 3.31 -8.81
CA ALA A 343 -25.83 2.51 -9.59
C ALA A 343 -25.85 2.84 -11.10
N ASP A 344 -25.39 4.03 -11.48
CA ASP A 344 -25.26 4.49 -12.87
C ASP A 344 -23.90 4.16 -13.52
N GLY A 345 -23.01 3.48 -12.77
CA GLY A 345 -21.66 3.09 -13.21
C GLY A 345 -20.59 4.14 -12.96
N GLY A 346 -20.94 5.30 -12.40
CA GLY A 346 -19.97 6.32 -11.98
C GLY A 346 -19.29 5.98 -10.66
N LEU A 347 -18.31 6.80 -10.28
CA LEU A 347 -17.60 6.71 -9.01
C LEU A 347 -17.96 7.88 -8.09
N THR A 348 -18.14 7.61 -6.81
CA THR A 348 -18.18 8.61 -5.76
C THR A 348 -16.92 8.52 -4.93
N GLU A 349 -16.23 9.65 -4.83
CA GLU A 349 -15.06 9.79 -3.98
C GLU A 349 -15.45 10.32 -2.61
N ALA A 350 -14.87 9.75 -1.55
CA ALA A 350 -14.91 10.28 -0.20
C ALA A 350 -13.52 10.24 0.44
N ARG A 351 -13.21 11.24 1.28
CA ARG A 351 -11.92 11.39 1.97
C ARG A 351 -12.14 11.78 3.42
N ASN A 352 -11.21 11.39 4.30
CA ASN A 352 -11.16 12.00 5.62
C ASN A 352 -10.35 13.32 5.57
N ALA A 353 -10.41 14.09 6.67
CA ALA A 353 -9.76 15.40 6.74
C ALA A 353 -8.22 15.36 6.72
N LEU A 354 -7.62 14.19 6.86
CA LEU A 354 -6.16 13.99 6.85
C LEU A 354 -5.62 13.73 5.44
N TYR A 355 -6.50 13.36 4.49
CA TYR A 355 -6.06 13.09 3.13
C TYR A 355 -5.61 14.38 2.43
N PRO A 356 -4.41 14.41 1.83
CA PRO A 356 -3.89 15.61 1.18
C PRO A 356 -4.76 16.02 -0.01
N ASP A 357 -4.78 17.32 -0.32
CA ASP A 357 -5.37 17.79 -1.57
C ASP A 357 -4.57 17.21 -2.75
N PRO A 358 -5.20 16.44 -3.65
CA PRO A 358 -4.48 15.85 -4.76
C PRO A 358 -4.07 16.90 -5.77
N LEU A 359 -2.96 16.65 -6.44
CA LEU A 359 -2.52 17.43 -7.58
C LEU A 359 -3.40 17.13 -8.80
N ASP A 360 -3.62 18.13 -9.65
CA ASP A 360 -4.27 17.93 -10.92
C ASP A 360 -3.31 17.21 -11.90
N PRO A 361 -3.65 15.98 -12.35
CA PRO A 361 -2.80 15.23 -13.28
C PRO A 361 -2.52 15.98 -14.59
N ALA A 362 -3.42 16.87 -15.01
CA ALA A 362 -3.27 17.67 -16.24
C ALA A 362 -2.27 18.83 -16.09
N LEU A 363 -2.08 19.34 -14.87
CA LEU A 363 -1.20 20.47 -14.59
C LEU A 363 0.22 20.04 -14.19
N ASP A 364 0.40 18.78 -13.76
CA ASP A 364 1.68 18.27 -13.30
C ASP A 364 1.88 16.80 -13.77
N PRO A 365 2.26 16.61 -15.03
CA PRO A 365 1.90 15.46 -15.86
C PRO A 365 2.68 14.16 -15.63
N VAL A 366 3.60 14.05 -14.69
CA VAL A 366 4.39 12.81 -14.57
C VAL A 366 4.48 12.34 -13.13
N PRO A 367 3.77 11.25 -12.75
CA PRO A 367 4.04 10.54 -11.51
C PRO A 367 5.43 9.90 -11.58
N ASP A 368 6.11 9.80 -10.42
CA ASP A 368 7.43 9.16 -10.33
C ASP A 368 7.33 7.63 -10.47
N VAL A 369 6.15 7.04 -10.20
CA VAL A 369 5.85 5.64 -10.49
C VAL A 369 4.91 5.59 -11.68
N PRO A 370 5.32 5.06 -12.83
CA PRO A 370 4.42 4.84 -13.95
C PRO A 370 3.37 3.78 -13.57
N LEU A 371 2.14 3.98 -14.05
CA LEU A 371 1.04 3.01 -13.87
C LEU A 371 1.40 1.59 -14.38
N ASP A 372 2.42 1.47 -15.23
CA ASP A 372 2.86 0.21 -15.82
C ASP A 372 3.75 -0.64 -14.91
N ALA A 373 4.30 -0.08 -13.82
CA ALA A 373 5.20 -0.79 -12.91
C ALA A 373 4.46 -1.78 -12.01
N ALA A 374 3.20 -1.53 -11.68
CA ALA A 374 2.37 -2.43 -10.90
C ALA A 374 1.47 -3.24 -11.84
N ILE A 375 1.77 -4.53 -12.00
CA ILE A 375 0.87 -5.59 -12.53
C ILE A 375 0.91 -5.84 -14.04
N ASP A 376 1.65 -6.86 -14.41
CA ASP A 376 1.30 -7.83 -15.44
C ASP A 376 1.44 -9.25 -14.85
N SER A 377 0.45 -9.66 -14.09
CA SER A 377 0.14 -11.08 -13.92
C SER A 377 -1.37 -11.22 -14.03
N PRO A 378 -1.89 -11.42 -15.25
CA PRO A 378 -3.22 -11.99 -15.36
C PRO A 378 -3.10 -13.36 -14.70
N LEU A 379 -3.86 -13.60 -13.65
CA LEU A 379 -4.28 -14.98 -13.35
C LEU A 379 -4.82 -15.51 -14.66
N GLU A 380 -4.07 -16.40 -15.33
CA GLU A 380 -4.54 -17.06 -16.55
C GLU A 380 -5.86 -17.77 -16.22
N THR A 381 -6.95 -17.07 -16.46
CA THR A 381 -8.28 -17.68 -16.55
C THR A 381 -8.35 -18.42 -17.88
N THR A 382 -7.56 -19.48 -18.04
CA THR A 382 -7.80 -20.48 -19.08
C THR A 382 -8.92 -21.39 -18.62
N GLY A 383 -10.13 -20.93 -18.83
CA GLY A 383 -11.34 -21.67 -18.57
C GLY A 383 -12.49 -21.16 -19.40
N THR A 384 -12.35 -21.21 -20.75
CA THR A 384 -13.51 -21.16 -21.65
C THR A 384 -14.35 -22.40 -21.40
N MET A 385 -15.40 -22.26 -20.62
CA MET A 385 -16.51 -23.22 -20.69
C MET A 385 -17.26 -22.99 -22.01
N HIS A 386 -17.11 -23.90 -22.94
CA HIS A 386 -18.10 -24.14 -24.00
C HIS A 386 -19.19 -25.07 -23.47
N PRO A 387 -20.45 -24.94 -23.96
CA PRO A 387 -21.66 -25.53 -23.41
C PRO A 387 -21.70 -27.04 -23.44
#